data_157c86e2e00cc952a03584995ac36ca0
#
_entry.id   157c86e2e00cc952a03584995ac36ca0
#
_cell.length_a   1.000
_cell.length_b   1.000
_cell.length_c   1.000
_cell.angle_alpha   90.00
_cell.angle_beta   90.00
_cell.angle_gamma   90.00
#
_symmetry.space_group_name_H-M   'P 1'
#
loop_
_entity.id
_entity.type
_entity.pdbx_description
1 polymer ?
#
loop_
_entity_poly.entity_id
_entity_poly.type
_entity_poly.pdbx_seq_one_letter_code
_entity_poly.pdbx_strand_id
1 'polypeptide(L)'
;MLDVLNSQCEIIGVSGIIKLIRNFQANENMAWDIFKKPDRIDWVPGVEHCVFDGEIRTLDFPGVGKIREKILCLDHDRKIIEYSCVETPGNLENHHAKIEIRGNPNNDSCTLVWTVVVSPKELEPFIEQSMLGCLGAINEILTEK
;
A
#
# COMPACT_ATOMS: atom_id res chain seq x y z
N MET A 1 24.08 3.16 -10.42
CA MET A 1 23.39 3.70 -10.30
C MET A 1 22.04 3.29 -10.16
N LEU A 2 21.47 2.81 -11.11
CA LEU A 2 20.19 2.19 -10.99
C LEU A 2 20.18 1.09 -9.96
N ASP A 3 21.30 0.48 -9.79
CA ASP A 3 21.42 -0.63 -8.85
C ASP A 3 21.01 -0.29 -7.44
N VAL A 4 21.32 0.91 -7.00
CA VAL A 4 20.96 1.33 -5.66
C VAL A 4 19.46 1.42 -5.52
N LEU A 5 18.80 1.97 -6.54
CA LEU A 5 17.35 2.06 -6.54
C LEU A 5 16.71 0.70 -6.65
N ASN A 6 17.26 -0.15 -7.52
CA ASN A 6 16.71 -1.47 -7.74
C ASN A 6 16.85 -2.37 -6.54
N SER A 7 17.90 -2.18 -5.74
CA SER A 7 18.08 -2.97 -4.53
C SER A 7 17.03 -2.61 -3.47
N GLN A 8 16.45 -1.42 -3.56
CA GLN A 8 15.47 -0.95 -2.58
C GLN A 8 14.03 -1.06 -3.06
N CYS A 9 13.81 -0.95 -4.36
CA CYS A 9 12.47 -0.98 -4.91
C CYS A 9 12.48 -1.65 -6.27
N GLU A 10 11.70 -2.69 -6.41
CA GLU A 10 11.54 -3.41 -7.65
C GLU A 10 10.11 -3.26 -8.13
N ILE A 11 9.94 -2.94 -9.41
CA ILE A 11 8.64 -2.79 -10.03
C ILE A 11 8.52 -3.85 -11.11
N ILE A 12 7.49 -4.69 -10.98
CA ILE A 12 7.21 -5.72 -11.96
C ILE A 12 5.86 -5.42 -12.59
N GLY A 13 5.88 -5.04 -13.87
CA GLY A 13 4.66 -4.71 -14.59
C GLY A 13 4.23 -5.82 -15.51
N VAL A 14 3.05 -6.37 -15.29
CA VAL A 14 2.35 -7.26 -16.20
C VAL A 14 1.00 -6.60 -16.37
N SER A 15 0.42 -6.68 -17.59
CA SER A 15 -0.86 -6.02 -17.86
C SER A 15 -1.89 -6.32 -16.78
N GLY A 16 -2.41 -5.28 -16.15
CA GLY A 16 -3.41 -5.40 -15.08
C GLY A 16 -2.86 -5.68 -13.69
N ILE A 17 -1.55 -5.90 -13.57
CA ILE A 17 -0.93 -6.21 -12.28
C ILE A 17 0.26 -5.28 -12.05
N ILE A 18 0.28 -4.64 -10.89
CA ILE A 18 1.42 -3.81 -10.46
C ILE A 18 1.97 -4.45 -9.20
N LYS A 19 3.26 -4.72 -9.18
CA LYS A 19 3.91 -5.30 -8.01
C LYS A 19 5.13 -4.47 -7.64
N LEU A 20 5.15 -3.96 -6.42
CA LEU A 20 6.28 -3.21 -5.89
C LEU A 20 6.89 -4.01 -4.74
N ILE A 21 8.21 -4.10 -4.74
CA ILE A 21 8.96 -4.77 -3.69
C ILE A 21 9.98 -3.76 -3.16
N ARG A 22 9.96 -3.53 -1.86
CA ARG A 22 10.91 -2.59 -1.26
C ARG A 22 11.46 -3.13 0.05
N ASN A 23 12.77 -2.97 0.23
CA ASN A 23 13.45 -3.34 1.47
C ASN A 23 13.59 -2.10 2.36
N PHE A 24 13.37 -2.30 3.67
CA PHE A 24 13.52 -1.23 4.65
C PHE A 24 14.47 -1.68 5.76
N GLN A 25 15.33 -0.76 6.22
CA GLN A 25 16.18 -1.00 7.39
C GLN A 25 15.36 -0.69 8.65
N ALA A 26 14.30 -1.45 8.83
CA ALA A 26 13.38 -1.28 9.93
C ALA A 26 12.81 -2.65 10.29
N ASN A 27 12.46 -2.81 11.56
CA ASN A 27 11.89 -4.04 12.07
C ASN A 27 10.53 -4.31 11.43
N GLU A 28 10.22 -5.57 11.17
CA GLU A 28 8.96 -5.97 10.54
C GLU A 28 7.74 -5.54 11.35
N ASN A 29 7.85 -5.51 12.67
CA ASN A 29 6.72 -5.09 13.49
C ASN A 29 6.46 -3.60 13.37
N MET A 30 7.51 -2.79 13.22
CA MET A 30 7.36 -1.36 12.98
C MET A 30 6.67 -1.12 11.64
N ALA A 31 7.06 -1.88 10.63
CA ALA A 31 6.44 -1.75 9.31
C ALA A 31 4.99 -2.22 9.35
N TRP A 32 4.72 -3.32 10.01
CA TRP A 32 3.35 -3.85 10.11
C TRP A 32 2.43 -2.90 10.88
N ASP A 33 2.97 -2.17 11.86
CA ASP A 33 2.19 -1.19 12.63
C ASP A 33 1.54 -0.14 11.73
N ILE A 34 2.14 0.13 10.56
CA ILE A 34 1.60 1.12 9.63
C ILE A 34 0.27 0.65 9.04
N PHE A 35 0.13 -0.66 8.81
CA PHE A 35 -1.01 -1.23 8.08
C PHE A 35 -2.02 -1.95 8.94
N LYS A 36 -1.65 -2.35 10.15
CA LYS A 36 -2.50 -3.22 10.97
C LYS A 36 -3.79 -2.57 11.43
N LYS A 37 -3.86 -1.24 11.40
CA LYS A 37 -5.09 -0.50 11.67
C LYS A 37 -5.56 0.11 10.37
N PRO A 38 -6.64 -0.40 9.79
CA PRO A 38 -7.10 0.07 8.49
C PRO A 38 -7.41 1.56 8.40
N ASP A 39 -7.69 2.22 9.53
CA ASP A 39 -7.98 3.66 9.54
C ASP A 39 -6.74 4.55 9.73
N ARG A 40 -5.55 3.95 9.83
CA ARG A 40 -4.32 4.73 9.87
C ARG A 40 -4.00 5.22 8.46
N ILE A 41 -3.83 6.53 8.30
CA ILE A 41 -3.71 7.16 6.99
C ILE A 41 -2.46 8.02 6.79
N ASP A 42 -1.56 8.09 7.77
CA ASP A 42 -0.36 8.93 7.66
C ASP A 42 0.61 8.45 6.57
N TRP A 43 0.38 7.28 6.03
CA TRP A 43 1.18 6.71 4.94
C TRP A 43 0.53 6.93 3.56
N VAL A 44 -0.64 7.57 3.50
CA VAL A 44 -1.36 7.80 2.24
C VAL A 44 -1.42 9.31 1.97
N PRO A 45 -0.58 9.82 1.06
CA PRO A 45 -0.58 11.25 0.75
C PRO A 45 -1.94 11.71 0.22
N GLY A 46 -2.38 12.87 0.69
CA GLY A 46 -3.60 13.50 0.21
C GLY A 46 -4.87 13.12 0.96
N VAL A 47 -4.83 12.09 1.81
CA VAL A 47 -5.99 11.72 2.61
C VAL A 47 -6.04 12.61 3.84
N GLU A 48 -7.20 13.23 4.10
CA GLU A 48 -7.37 14.04 5.31
C GLU A 48 -8.12 13.32 6.41
N HIS A 49 -8.96 12.36 6.04
CA HIS A 49 -9.83 11.71 7.01
C HIS A 49 -10.10 10.27 6.58
N CYS A 50 -10.20 9.38 7.56
CA CYS A 50 -10.52 7.99 7.31
C CYS A 50 -11.39 7.44 8.43
N VAL A 51 -12.45 6.74 8.07
CA VAL A 51 -13.33 6.04 9.01
C VAL A 51 -13.34 4.56 8.62
N PHE A 52 -13.18 3.68 9.60
CA PHE A 52 -13.25 2.25 9.39
C PHE A 52 -14.36 1.68 10.26
N ASP A 53 -15.33 1.01 9.64
CA ASP A 53 -16.49 0.47 10.34
C ASP A 53 -16.36 -1.01 10.72
N GLY A 54 -15.18 -1.59 10.53
CA GLY A 54 -14.93 -3.01 10.77
C GLY A 54 -14.89 -3.82 9.49
N GLU A 55 -15.36 -3.27 8.39
CA GLU A 55 -15.37 -3.93 7.09
C GLU A 55 -14.88 -2.98 5.99
N ILE A 56 -15.42 -1.77 5.96
CA ILE A 56 -15.12 -0.77 4.92
C ILE A 56 -14.37 0.39 5.56
N ARG A 57 -13.25 0.79 4.94
CA ARG A 57 -12.62 2.07 5.30
C ARG A 57 -12.99 3.08 4.24
N THR A 58 -13.39 4.26 4.69
CA THR A 58 -13.76 5.37 3.82
C THR A 58 -12.70 6.44 3.94
N LEU A 59 -12.03 6.71 2.81
CA LEU A 59 -10.94 7.67 2.72
C LEU A 59 -11.45 8.95 2.07
N ASP A 60 -11.19 10.08 2.70
CA ASP A 60 -11.61 11.37 2.16
C ASP A 60 -10.43 12.10 1.55
N PHE A 61 -10.46 12.28 0.23
CA PHE A 61 -9.43 12.99 -0.52
C PHE A 61 -10.01 14.34 -0.93
N PRO A 62 -9.64 15.44 -0.26
CA PRO A 62 -10.15 16.76 -0.62
C PRO A 62 -9.89 17.08 -2.09
N GLY A 63 -10.94 17.59 -2.76
CA GLY A 63 -10.86 17.92 -4.17
C GLY A 63 -11.07 16.74 -5.11
N VAL A 64 -11.08 15.52 -4.58
CA VAL A 64 -11.26 14.30 -5.37
C VAL A 64 -12.55 13.61 -5.00
N GLY A 65 -12.79 13.40 -3.69
CA GLY A 65 -13.98 12.73 -3.20
C GLY A 65 -13.64 11.61 -2.24
N LYS A 66 -14.62 10.75 -2.01
CA LYS A 66 -14.49 9.64 -1.08
C LYS A 66 -14.17 8.36 -1.84
N ILE A 67 -13.23 7.61 -1.29
CA ILE A 67 -12.87 6.29 -1.80
C ILE A 67 -13.20 5.30 -0.69
N ARG A 68 -13.94 4.26 -1.03
CA ARG A 68 -14.33 3.23 -0.06
C ARG A 68 -13.66 1.93 -0.43
N GLU A 69 -12.99 1.33 0.56
CA GLU A 69 -12.25 0.10 0.36
C GLU A 69 -12.71 -0.94 1.37
N LYS A 70 -13.00 -2.13 0.87
CA LYS A 70 -13.38 -3.25 1.71
C LYS A 70 -12.12 -4.00 2.11
N ILE A 71 -11.95 -4.25 3.41
CA ILE A 71 -10.82 -5.03 3.92
C ILE A 71 -11.20 -6.50 3.79
N LEU A 72 -10.47 -7.22 2.93
CA LEU A 72 -10.75 -8.62 2.62
C LEU A 72 -10.01 -9.58 3.52
N CYS A 73 -8.83 -9.19 3.99
CA CYS A 73 -8.00 -10.00 4.85
C CYS A 73 -7.15 -9.09 5.72
N LEU A 74 -7.07 -9.40 7.00
CA LEU A 74 -6.18 -8.71 7.92
C LEU A 74 -5.58 -9.78 8.81
N ASP A 75 -4.37 -10.23 8.47
CA ASP A 75 -3.70 -11.34 9.14
C ASP A 75 -2.47 -10.82 9.88
N HIS A 76 -2.59 -10.68 11.19
CA HIS A 76 -1.53 -10.13 12.02
C HIS A 76 -0.33 -11.08 12.17
N ASP A 77 -0.56 -12.38 12.08
CA ASP A 77 0.52 -13.35 12.19
C ASP A 77 1.39 -13.36 10.94
N ARG A 78 0.75 -13.31 9.78
CA ARG A 78 1.46 -13.30 8.51
C ARG A 78 1.81 -11.89 8.04
N LYS A 79 1.26 -10.88 8.69
CA LYS A 79 1.45 -9.47 8.36
C LYS A 79 1.02 -9.18 6.93
N ILE A 80 -0.24 -9.56 6.66
CA ILE A 80 -0.85 -9.38 5.35
C ILE A 80 -2.16 -8.59 5.52
N ILE A 81 -2.34 -7.60 4.65
CA ILE A 81 -3.63 -6.93 4.51
C ILE A 81 -4.03 -6.98 3.03
N GLU A 82 -5.27 -7.37 2.76
CA GLU A 82 -5.82 -7.35 1.41
C GLU A 82 -7.07 -6.48 1.41
N TYR A 83 -7.24 -5.72 0.36
CA TYR A 83 -8.38 -4.83 0.26
C TYR A 83 -8.76 -4.61 -1.19
N SER A 84 -10.00 -4.17 -1.40
CA SER A 84 -10.51 -3.89 -2.74
C SER A 84 -11.28 -2.57 -2.68
N CYS A 85 -11.06 -1.73 -3.67
CA CYS A 85 -11.82 -0.49 -3.81
C CYS A 85 -13.22 -0.86 -4.31
N VAL A 86 -14.24 -0.49 -3.54
CA VAL A 86 -15.63 -0.80 -3.87
C VAL A 86 -16.39 0.42 -4.35
N GLU A 87 -15.85 1.61 -4.09
CA GLU A 87 -16.48 2.85 -4.53
C GLU A 87 -15.43 3.94 -4.67
N THR A 88 -15.41 4.61 -5.82
CA THR A 88 -14.48 5.70 -6.10
C THR A 88 -15.05 6.58 -7.19
N PRO A 89 -14.72 7.88 -7.20
CA PRO A 89 -15.02 8.70 -8.37
C PRO A 89 -14.22 8.15 -9.55
N GLY A 90 -14.85 8.03 -10.70
CA GLY A 90 -14.17 7.55 -11.90
C GLY A 90 -14.58 6.15 -12.31
N ASN A 91 -13.86 5.63 -13.28
CA ASN A 91 -14.23 4.42 -14.01
C ASN A 91 -13.44 3.21 -13.62
N LEU A 92 -13.49 2.83 -12.36
CA LEU A 92 -12.82 1.64 -11.88
C LEU A 92 -13.72 0.41 -12.11
N GLU A 93 -13.18 -0.63 -12.74
CA GLU A 93 -13.91 -1.88 -12.96
C GLU A 93 -13.55 -2.93 -11.92
N ASN A 94 -12.27 -3.16 -11.72
CA ASN A 94 -11.81 -4.12 -10.72
C ASN A 94 -10.59 -3.58 -10.00
N HIS A 95 -10.49 -3.90 -8.72
CA HIS A 95 -9.33 -3.51 -7.91
C HIS A 95 -9.18 -4.53 -6.79
N HIS A 96 -7.97 -5.05 -6.65
CA HIS A 96 -7.60 -5.92 -5.53
C HIS A 96 -6.16 -5.63 -5.16
N ALA A 97 -5.92 -5.33 -3.91
CA ALA A 97 -4.59 -4.99 -3.43
C ALA A 97 -4.20 -5.90 -2.27
N LYS A 98 -2.91 -6.19 -2.19
CA LYS A 98 -2.34 -6.98 -1.11
C LYS A 98 -1.01 -6.37 -0.71
N ILE A 99 -0.84 -6.12 0.59
CA ILE A 99 0.43 -5.69 1.17
C ILE A 99 0.87 -6.78 2.13
N GLU A 100 2.10 -7.22 1.99
CA GLU A 100 2.70 -8.21 2.88
C GLU A 100 4.03 -7.68 3.39
N ILE A 101 4.26 -7.82 4.70
CA ILE A 101 5.53 -7.46 5.32
C ILE A 101 6.26 -8.75 5.67
N ARG A 102 7.47 -8.90 5.16
CA ARG A 102 8.31 -10.08 5.42
C ARG A 102 9.53 -9.65 6.22
N GLY A 103 9.73 -10.25 7.38
CA GLY A 103 10.90 -9.98 8.20
C GLY A 103 12.12 -10.68 7.65
N ASN A 104 13.29 -10.12 7.94
CA ASN A 104 14.56 -10.77 7.63
C ASN A 104 15.08 -11.43 8.90
N PRO A 105 15.23 -12.77 8.92
CA PRO A 105 15.65 -13.46 10.14
C PRO A 105 17.09 -13.16 10.56
N ASN A 106 17.89 -12.61 9.65
CA ASN A 106 19.31 -12.38 9.92
C ASN A 106 19.63 -10.99 10.45
N ASN A 107 18.71 -10.06 10.32
CA ASN A 107 18.93 -8.69 10.82
C ASN A 107 17.59 -8.00 11.03
N ASP A 108 17.65 -6.76 11.51
CA ASP A 108 16.47 -6.00 11.88
C ASP A 108 15.96 -5.19 10.69
N SER A 109 15.67 -5.90 9.60
CA SER A 109 15.14 -5.29 8.39
C SER A 109 13.93 -6.06 7.90
N CYS A 110 13.23 -5.52 6.92
CA CYS A 110 12.06 -6.18 6.37
C CYS A 110 11.87 -5.84 4.90
N THR A 111 11.01 -6.61 4.25
CA THR A 111 10.66 -6.38 2.85
C THR A 111 9.15 -6.19 2.76
N LEU A 112 8.74 -5.14 2.09
CA LEU A 112 7.34 -4.89 1.77
C LEU A 112 7.07 -5.39 0.36
N VAL A 113 6.03 -6.20 0.19
CA VAL A 113 5.58 -6.65 -1.12
C VAL A 113 4.15 -6.16 -1.30
N TRP A 114 3.94 -5.32 -2.30
CA TRP A 114 2.64 -4.70 -2.55
C TRP A 114 2.21 -5.02 -3.98
N THR A 115 1.10 -5.73 -4.09
CA THR A 115 0.57 -6.14 -5.38
C THR A 115 -0.83 -5.53 -5.56
N VAL A 116 -1.07 -4.95 -6.73
CA VAL A 116 -2.40 -4.42 -7.07
C VAL A 116 -2.81 -4.97 -8.42
N VAL A 117 -4.02 -5.52 -8.47
CA VAL A 117 -4.65 -5.91 -9.72
C VAL A 117 -5.72 -4.87 -10.01
N VAL A 118 -5.68 -4.26 -11.16
CA VAL A 118 -6.58 -3.14 -11.48
C VAL A 118 -7.03 -3.19 -12.94
N SER A 119 -8.28 -2.83 -13.20
CA SER A 119 -8.80 -2.59 -14.53
C SER A 119 -9.80 -1.45 -14.48
N PRO A 120 -9.98 -0.65 -15.55
CA PRO A 120 -9.34 -0.82 -16.84
C PRO A 120 -7.85 -0.47 -16.82
N LYS A 121 -7.15 -0.92 -17.84
CA LYS A 121 -5.71 -0.77 -17.97
C LYS A 121 -5.23 0.67 -17.87
N GLU A 122 -6.04 1.60 -18.33
CA GLU A 122 -5.71 3.02 -18.33
C GLU A 122 -5.43 3.56 -16.94
N LEU A 123 -5.91 2.88 -15.90
CA LEU A 123 -5.70 3.30 -14.51
C LEU A 123 -4.34 2.86 -13.95
N GLU A 124 -3.63 1.96 -14.63
CA GLU A 124 -2.35 1.44 -14.09
C GLU A 124 -1.33 2.53 -13.79
N PRO A 125 -1.05 3.48 -14.70
CA PRO A 125 -0.07 4.52 -14.37
C PRO A 125 -0.46 5.37 -13.18
N PHE A 126 -1.74 5.66 -13.03
CA PHE A 126 -2.23 6.44 -11.90
C PHE A 126 -2.06 5.69 -10.59
N ILE A 127 -2.41 4.40 -10.59
CA ILE A 127 -2.29 3.55 -9.41
C ILE A 127 -0.81 3.39 -9.03
N GLU A 128 0.05 3.16 -10.01
CA GLU A 128 1.48 3.03 -9.75
C GLU A 128 2.05 4.29 -9.11
N GLN A 129 1.70 5.46 -9.63
CA GLN A 129 2.15 6.73 -9.07
C GLN A 129 1.66 6.90 -7.63
N SER A 130 0.42 6.51 -7.37
CA SER A 130 -0.15 6.58 -6.03
C SER A 130 0.61 5.66 -5.07
N MET A 131 0.92 4.43 -5.50
CA MET A 131 1.68 3.48 -4.70
C MET A 131 3.09 4.03 -4.39
N LEU A 132 3.75 4.62 -5.38
CA LEU A 132 5.08 5.19 -5.17
C LEU A 132 5.04 6.35 -4.17
N GLY A 133 4.01 7.18 -4.23
CA GLY A 133 3.82 8.25 -3.26
C GLY A 133 3.64 7.70 -1.85
N CYS A 134 2.87 6.63 -1.71
CA CYS A 134 2.70 5.97 -0.42
C CYS A 134 4.01 5.38 0.09
N LEU A 135 4.80 4.77 -0.80
CA LEU A 135 6.10 4.22 -0.39
C LEU A 135 7.03 5.31 0.13
N GLY A 136 6.97 6.51 -0.46
CA GLY A 136 7.74 7.64 0.05
C GLY A 136 7.34 8.02 1.47
N ALA A 137 6.03 8.06 1.74
CA ALA A 137 5.53 8.36 3.08
C ALA A 137 5.90 7.26 4.07
N ILE A 138 5.78 6.01 3.66
CA ILE A 138 6.17 4.86 4.49
C ILE A 138 7.66 4.95 4.85
N ASN A 139 8.49 5.28 3.87
CA ASN A 139 9.92 5.42 4.12
C ASN A 139 10.21 6.51 5.15
N GLU A 140 9.52 7.64 5.06
CA GLU A 140 9.68 8.71 6.05
C GLU A 140 9.29 8.25 7.45
N ILE A 141 8.17 7.54 7.58
CA ILE A 141 7.72 7.02 8.86
C ILE A 141 8.76 6.08 9.46
N LEU A 142 9.30 5.18 8.66
CA LEU A 142 10.24 4.17 9.14
C LEU A 142 11.64 4.71 9.42
N THR A 143 11.99 5.86 8.85
CA THR A 143 13.30 6.46 9.08
C THR A 143 13.26 7.57 10.13
N GLU A 144 12.09 7.95 10.61
CA GLU A 144 11.96 8.94 11.67
C GLU A 144 12.46 8.39 13.00
N LYS A 145 13.12 9.21 13.76
CA LYS A 145 13.68 8.82 15.05
C LYS A 145 12.97 9.49 16.19
#